data_a580627f3bb0277b7e86d7a2334477d1
#
_entry.id   a580627f3bb0277b7e86d7a2334477d1
#
_cell.length_a   1.000
_cell.length_b   1.000
_cell.length_c   1.000
_cell.angle_alpha   90.00
_cell.angle_beta   90.00
_cell.angle_gamma   90.00
#
_symmetry.space_group_name_H-M   'P 1'
#
loop_
_entity.id
_entity.type
_entity.pdbx_description
1 polymer ?
#
loop_
_entity_poly.entity_id
_entity_poly.type
_entity_poly.pdbx_seq_one_letter_code
_entity_poly.pdbx_strand_id
1 'polypeptide(L)'
;MSTRFKFLTAGLFVIAAAAGAAAAAGAQDNVSEIHFDNHHFAPQTLTVPAGQPLMIKVVNSSKETIEFESFKLNREKAVEPGETITVRLPALSPGSYDFYDDFHQDVPQGSIIAR
;
A
#
# COMPACT_ATOMS: atom_id res chain seq x y z
N MET A 1 -14.96 25.25 70.42
CA MET A 1 -14.57 25.81 69.13
C MET A 1 -14.39 24.65 68.14
N SER A 2 -15.29 24.53 67.20
CA SER A 2 -15.20 23.48 66.21
C SER A 2 -14.50 24.02 64.96
N THR A 3 -13.39 23.46 64.64
CA THR A 3 -12.71 23.77 63.39
C THR A 3 -13.33 22.96 62.30
N ARG A 4 -14.02 23.64 61.39
CA ARG A 4 -14.60 22.93 60.23
C ARG A 4 -13.57 22.93 59.14
N PHE A 5 -13.04 21.78 58.88
CA PHE A 5 -12.28 21.56 57.66
C PHE A 5 -13.24 21.29 56.52
N LYS A 6 -13.31 22.19 55.61
CA LYS A 6 -13.97 21.94 54.33
C LYS A 6 -12.96 21.29 53.42
N PHE A 7 -13.10 20.01 53.24
CA PHE A 7 -12.38 19.36 52.19
C PHE A 7 -13.04 19.70 50.88
N LEU A 8 -12.41 20.60 50.14
CA LEU A 8 -12.72 20.75 48.75
C LEU A 8 -12.08 19.56 48.04
N THR A 9 -12.87 18.57 47.75
CA THR A 9 -12.49 17.57 46.80
C THR A 9 -12.53 18.25 45.44
N ALA A 10 -11.39 18.69 44.98
CA ALA A 10 -11.22 19.08 43.61
C ALA A 10 -11.33 17.79 42.81
N GLY A 11 -12.46 17.57 42.22
CA GLY A 11 -12.64 16.51 41.24
C GLY A 11 -11.71 16.78 40.08
N LEU A 12 -10.67 15.98 39.99
CA LEU A 12 -9.82 15.99 38.81
C LEU A 12 -10.62 15.38 37.66
N PHE A 13 -11.21 16.24 36.85
CA PHE A 13 -11.75 15.79 35.59
C PHE A 13 -10.58 15.52 34.66
N VAL A 14 -10.19 14.28 34.59
CA VAL A 14 -9.35 13.82 33.50
C VAL A 14 -10.23 13.73 32.27
N ILE A 15 -10.26 14.81 31.52
CA ILE A 15 -10.81 14.74 30.17
C ILE A 15 -9.77 14.01 29.35
N ALA A 16 -9.93 12.72 29.24
CA ALA A 16 -9.21 11.96 28.25
C ALA A 16 -9.70 12.40 26.88
N ALA A 17 -9.00 13.31 26.26
CA ALA A 17 -9.24 13.68 24.89
C ALA A 17 -8.82 12.52 23.98
N ALA A 18 -9.74 11.62 23.72
CA ALA A 18 -9.53 10.51 22.80
C ALA A 18 -9.66 10.94 21.32
N ALA A 19 -9.49 12.22 21.02
CA ALA A 19 -9.80 12.79 19.71
C ALA A 19 -8.70 12.58 18.66
N GLY A 20 -7.53 12.06 19.02
CA GLY A 20 -6.41 12.01 18.08
C GLY A 20 -6.33 10.78 17.19
N ALA A 21 -6.94 9.67 17.58
CA ALA A 21 -6.72 8.39 16.89
C ALA A 21 -7.54 8.20 15.61
N ALA A 22 -8.69 8.84 15.49
CA ALA A 22 -9.57 8.69 14.34
C ALA A 22 -9.08 9.45 13.09
N ALA A 23 -8.35 10.54 13.26
CA ALA A 23 -7.85 11.35 12.14
C ALA A 23 -6.64 10.70 11.44
N ALA A 24 -5.87 9.86 12.13
CA ALA A 24 -4.71 9.18 11.56
C ALA A 24 -5.10 7.97 10.70
N ALA A 25 -6.28 7.38 10.93
CA ALA A 25 -6.74 6.22 10.18
C ALA A 25 -7.07 6.55 8.71
N GLY A 26 -7.40 7.81 8.37
CA GLY A 26 -7.68 8.26 7.01
C GLY A 26 -6.44 8.51 6.15
N ALA A 27 -5.25 8.49 6.75
CA ALA A 27 -3.99 8.78 6.07
C ALA A 27 -3.19 7.53 5.74
N GLN A 28 -3.79 6.33 5.85
CA GLN A 28 -3.09 5.10 5.49
C GLN A 28 -2.90 5.01 3.98
N ASP A 29 -1.64 4.99 3.57
CA ASP A 29 -1.29 4.70 2.19
C ASP A 29 -1.68 3.26 1.87
N ASN A 30 -2.41 3.07 0.77
CA ASN A 30 -2.70 1.74 0.25
C ASN A 30 -1.44 1.21 -0.42
N VAL A 31 -0.72 0.36 0.30
CA VAL A 31 0.50 -0.28 -0.18
C VAL A 31 0.21 -1.76 -0.40
N SER A 32 0.51 -2.22 -1.59
CA SER A 32 0.44 -3.63 -1.96
C SER A 32 1.79 -4.07 -2.51
N GLU A 33 2.03 -5.38 -2.53
CA GLU A 33 3.27 -5.94 -3.03
C GLU A 33 3.00 -6.96 -4.12
N ILE A 34 3.85 -6.93 -5.15
CA ILE A 34 3.97 -7.96 -6.17
C ILE A 34 5.40 -8.46 -6.10
N HIS A 35 5.56 -9.77 -5.92
CA HIS A 35 6.87 -10.42 -5.91
C HIS A 35 7.10 -11.10 -7.24
N PHE A 36 8.33 -11.01 -7.73
CA PHE A 36 8.79 -11.76 -8.88
C PHE A 36 9.87 -12.74 -8.44
N ASP A 37 9.65 -14.01 -8.65
CA ASP A 37 10.60 -15.08 -8.41
C ASP A 37 10.26 -16.29 -9.26
N ASN A 38 11.27 -17.05 -9.64
CA ASN A 38 11.08 -18.27 -10.40
C ASN A 38 10.17 -18.12 -11.64
N HIS A 39 10.38 -17.05 -12.39
CA HIS A 39 9.60 -16.71 -13.59
C HIS A 39 8.10 -16.51 -13.36
N HIS A 40 7.71 -16.08 -12.17
CA HIS A 40 6.32 -15.83 -11.80
C HIS A 40 6.16 -14.52 -11.04
N PHE A 41 5.06 -13.83 -11.31
CA PHE A 41 4.56 -12.79 -10.43
C PHE A 41 3.62 -13.40 -9.40
N ALA A 42 3.78 -13.01 -8.14
CA ALA A 42 2.93 -13.44 -7.05
C ALA A 42 2.54 -12.24 -6.15
N PRO A 43 1.26 -11.93 -5.97
CA PRO A 43 0.13 -12.56 -6.64
C PRO A 43 0.10 -12.25 -8.13
N GLN A 44 -0.41 -13.16 -8.93
CA GLN A 44 -0.61 -12.91 -10.36
C GLN A 44 -1.80 -11.98 -10.60
N THR A 45 -2.79 -12.03 -9.73
CA THR A 45 -3.91 -11.09 -9.70
C THR A 45 -3.93 -10.37 -8.36
N LEU A 46 -3.75 -9.06 -8.40
CA LEU A 46 -3.76 -8.20 -7.23
C LEU A 46 -5.02 -7.34 -7.24
N THR A 47 -5.85 -7.46 -6.20
CA THR A 47 -7.02 -6.59 -6.05
C THR A 47 -6.67 -5.39 -5.19
N VAL A 48 -7.03 -4.21 -5.68
CA VAL A 48 -6.78 -2.92 -5.02
C VAL A 48 -8.07 -2.10 -4.95
N PRO A 49 -8.18 -1.18 -4.00
CA PRO A 49 -9.34 -0.28 -3.96
C PRO A 49 -9.29 0.70 -5.14
N ALA A 50 -10.41 0.83 -5.85
CA ALA A 50 -10.59 1.85 -6.86
C ALA A 50 -10.81 3.22 -6.22
N GLY A 51 -10.48 4.29 -6.94
CA GLY A 51 -10.78 5.65 -6.52
C GLY A 51 -9.85 6.23 -5.46
N GLN A 52 -8.75 5.57 -5.15
CA GLN A 52 -7.76 6.03 -4.17
C GLN A 52 -6.35 5.92 -4.74
N PRO A 53 -5.46 6.86 -4.46
CA PRO A 53 -4.05 6.70 -4.81
C PRO A 53 -3.46 5.45 -4.16
N LEU A 54 -2.58 4.78 -4.87
CA LEU A 54 -1.97 3.52 -4.46
C LEU A 54 -0.46 3.58 -4.57
N MET A 55 0.19 2.70 -3.81
CA MET A 55 1.59 2.33 -4.03
C MET A 55 1.68 0.82 -4.19
N ILE A 56 2.40 0.39 -5.20
CA ILE A 56 2.70 -1.02 -5.41
C ILE A 56 4.21 -1.20 -5.35
N LYS A 57 4.65 -2.04 -4.43
CA LYS A 57 6.04 -2.45 -4.37
C LYS A 57 6.21 -3.68 -5.25
N VAL A 58 7.16 -3.61 -6.15
CA VAL A 58 7.56 -4.75 -6.97
C VAL A 58 8.91 -5.25 -6.45
N VAL A 59 8.91 -6.45 -5.92
CA VAL A 59 10.08 -7.09 -5.29
C VAL A 59 10.63 -8.13 -6.24
N ASN A 60 11.84 -7.94 -6.72
CA ASN A 60 12.51 -8.92 -7.56
C ASN A 60 13.40 -9.82 -6.69
N SER A 61 12.93 -11.01 -6.36
CA SER A 61 13.67 -12.02 -5.62
C SER A 61 14.41 -13.00 -6.53
N SER A 62 14.40 -12.76 -7.83
CA SER A 62 15.11 -13.59 -8.81
C SER A 62 16.55 -13.13 -8.97
N LYS A 63 17.28 -13.85 -9.80
CA LYS A 63 18.66 -13.51 -10.17
C LYS A 63 18.76 -12.76 -11.48
N GLU A 64 17.62 -12.43 -12.08
CA GLU A 64 17.54 -11.77 -13.37
C GLU A 64 16.99 -10.36 -13.22
N THR A 65 17.43 -9.45 -14.06
CA THR A 65 16.81 -8.14 -14.21
C THR A 65 15.50 -8.33 -14.94
N ILE A 66 14.43 -7.79 -14.39
CA ILE A 66 13.11 -7.76 -15.04
C ILE A 66 12.73 -6.33 -15.40
N GLU A 67 11.79 -6.18 -16.31
CA GLU A 67 11.15 -4.89 -16.57
C GLU A 67 9.67 -5.01 -16.26
N PHE A 68 9.28 -4.38 -15.16
CA PHE A 68 7.85 -4.27 -14.83
C PHE A 68 7.22 -3.25 -15.75
N GLU A 69 6.25 -3.69 -16.55
CA GLU A 69 5.58 -2.84 -17.51
C GLU A 69 4.08 -3.06 -17.46
N SER A 70 3.35 -1.95 -17.53
CA SER A 70 1.91 -1.93 -17.70
C SER A 70 1.54 -0.82 -18.67
N PHE A 71 1.03 -1.20 -19.81
CA PHE A 71 0.58 -0.25 -20.81
C PHE A 71 -0.60 0.59 -20.30
N LYS A 72 -1.59 -0.06 -19.68
CA LYS A 72 -2.77 0.64 -19.16
C LYS A 72 -2.46 1.59 -18.02
N LEU A 73 -1.45 1.27 -17.20
CA LEU A 73 -1.01 2.14 -16.10
C LEU A 73 -0.01 3.19 -16.56
N ASN A 74 0.50 3.06 -17.78
CA ASN A 74 1.57 3.91 -18.29
C ASN A 74 2.80 3.89 -17.35
N ARG A 75 3.24 2.69 -17.00
CA ARG A 75 4.39 2.47 -16.14
C ARG A 75 5.32 1.46 -16.76
N GLU A 76 6.61 1.78 -16.63
CA GLU A 76 7.70 0.96 -17.13
C GLU A 76 8.92 1.21 -16.25
N LYS A 77 9.45 0.15 -15.64
CA LYS A 77 10.66 0.27 -14.83
C LYS A 77 11.39 -1.07 -14.72
N ALA A 78 12.71 -1.01 -14.97
CA ALA A 78 13.58 -2.15 -14.70
C ALA A 78 13.75 -2.35 -13.20
N VAL A 79 13.80 -3.61 -12.79
CA VAL A 79 14.01 -4.03 -11.40
C VAL A 79 15.16 -5.00 -11.38
N GLU A 80 16.26 -4.61 -10.77
CA GLU A 80 17.45 -5.44 -10.67
C GLU A 80 17.25 -6.61 -9.70
N PRO A 81 18.07 -7.67 -9.79
CA PRO A 81 18.03 -8.76 -8.82
C PRO A 81 18.15 -8.25 -7.38
N GLY A 82 17.22 -8.66 -6.54
CA GLY A 82 17.15 -8.25 -5.13
C GLY A 82 16.63 -6.84 -4.88
N GLU A 83 16.30 -6.09 -5.92
CA GLU A 83 15.78 -4.74 -5.80
C GLU A 83 14.27 -4.77 -5.55
N THR A 84 13.81 -3.76 -4.81
CA THR A 84 12.40 -3.44 -4.68
C THR A 84 12.17 -2.03 -5.21
N ILE A 85 11.24 -1.90 -6.13
CA ILE A 85 10.80 -0.59 -6.62
C ILE A 85 9.43 -0.25 -6.08
N THR A 86 9.12 1.03 -6.01
CA THR A 86 7.79 1.52 -5.66
C THR A 86 7.16 2.16 -6.88
N VAL A 87 6.02 1.61 -7.28
CA VAL A 87 5.20 2.16 -8.35
C VAL A 87 4.06 2.96 -7.72
N ARG A 88 4.09 4.26 -7.92
CA ARG A 88 3.04 5.16 -7.43
C ARG A 88 1.98 5.32 -8.50
N LEU A 89 0.73 5.12 -8.13
CA LEU A 89 -0.40 5.22 -9.04
C LEU A 89 -1.42 6.23 -8.53
N PRO A 90 -2.00 7.03 -9.43
CA PRO A 90 -3.16 7.84 -9.07
C PRO A 90 -4.36 6.93 -8.78
N ALA A 91 -5.45 7.52 -8.31
CA ALA A 91 -6.71 6.80 -8.18
C ALA A 91 -7.10 6.13 -9.50
N LEU A 92 -7.34 4.83 -9.46
CA LEU A 92 -7.73 4.06 -10.63
C LEU A 92 -9.24 3.95 -10.72
N SER A 93 -9.76 4.04 -11.93
CA SER A 93 -11.14 3.65 -12.20
C SER A 93 -11.31 2.14 -12.02
N PRO A 94 -12.50 1.65 -11.65
CA PRO A 94 -12.75 0.22 -11.61
C PRO A 94 -12.40 -0.45 -12.94
N GLY A 95 -11.67 -1.55 -12.89
CA GLY A 95 -11.24 -2.24 -14.10
C GLY A 95 -10.03 -3.12 -13.87
N SER A 96 -9.54 -3.70 -14.94
CA SER A 96 -8.39 -4.58 -14.97
C SER A 96 -7.23 -3.90 -15.71
N TYR A 97 -6.06 -3.97 -15.09
CA TYR A 97 -4.83 -3.34 -15.56
C TYR A 97 -3.73 -4.39 -15.59
N ASP A 98 -3.43 -4.89 -16.78
CA ASP A 98 -2.44 -5.94 -16.94
C ASP A 98 -1.02 -5.42 -16.81
N PHE A 99 -0.14 -6.24 -16.29
CA PHE A 99 1.30 -5.99 -16.23
C PHE A 99 2.09 -7.23 -16.66
N TYR A 100 3.31 -7.00 -17.07
CA TYR A 100 4.17 -8.07 -17.59
C TYR A 100 5.65 -7.72 -17.41
N ASP A 101 6.50 -8.70 -17.62
CA ASP A 101 7.94 -8.52 -17.70
C ASP A 101 8.35 -8.40 -19.16
N ASP A 102 8.70 -7.19 -19.58
CA ASP A 102 9.04 -6.93 -20.99
C ASP A 102 10.39 -7.55 -21.39
N PHE A 103 11.25 -7.86 -20.45
CA PHE A 103 12.50 -8.56 -20.74
C PHE A 103 12.32 -10.07 -20.90
N HIS A 104 11.23 -10.62 -20.38
CA HIS A 104 10.94 -12.05 -20.41
C HIS A 104 9.46 -12.27 -20.75
N GLN A 105 9.13 -12.20 -22.02
CA GLN A 105 7.73 -12.21 -22.46
C GLN A 105 7.07 -13.60 -22.36
N ASP A 106 7.83 -14.64 -22.09
CA ASP A 106 7.33 -16.00 -21.77
C ASP A 106 6.80 -16.12 -20.34
N VAL A 107 7.12 -15.16 -19.47
CA VAL A 107 6.55 -15.08 -18.12
C VAL A 107 5.06 -14.76 -18.19
N PRO A 108 4.18 -15.52 -17.49
CA PRO A 108 2.77 -15.20 -17.46
C PRO A 108 2.48 -13.79 -16.96
N GLN A 109 1.62 -13.08 -17.67
CA GLN A 109 1.19 -11.74 -17.27
C GLN A 109 0.39 -11.78 -15.99
N GLY A 110 0.45 -10.69 -15.23
CA GLY A 110 -0.41 -10.46 -14.09
C GLY A 110 -1.45 -9.38 -14.37
N SER A 111 -2.34 -9.20 -13.41
CA SER A 111 -3.38 -8.17 -13.48
C SER A 111 -3.57 -7.50 -12.14
N ILE A 112 -3.78 -6.19 -12.19
CA ILE A 112 -4.28 -5.40 -11.06
C ILE A 112 -5.77 -5.16 -11.31
N ILE A 113 -6.60 -5.60 -10.37
CA ILE A 113 -8.06 -5.40 -10.43
C ILE A 113 -8.41 -4.30 -9.43
N ALA A 114 -8.89 -3.17 -9.95
CA ALA A 114 -9.41 -2.07 -9.13
C ALA A 114 -10.93 -2.22 -8.98
N ARG A 115 -11.40 -2.24 -7.74
CA ARG A 115 -12.83 -2.35 -7.45
C ARG A 115 -13.23 -1.86 -6.07
#